data_e92725cd3f5ac8f9fb366ad5a9c2ce40
#
_entry.id   e92725cd3f5ac8f9fb366ad5a9c2ce40
#
_cell.length_a   1.000
_cell.length_b   1.000
_cell.length_c   1.000
_cell.angle_alpha   90.00
_cell.angle_beta   90.00
_cell.angle_gamma   90.00
#
_symmetry.space_group_name_H-M   'P 1'
#
loop_
_entity.id
_entity.type
_entity.pdbx_description
1 polymer ?
#
loop_
_entity_poly.entity_id
_entity_poly.type
_entity_poly.pdbx_seq_one_letter_code
_entity_poly.pdbx_strand_id
1 'polypeptide(L)'
;MRFLLDAAVVLTVAALLQSAIEVSAATAQTAGLSPRSIPLHRGDNLAATNNSLAQRVVLYEEGPGDPQGKRATGSVVWSTETKSSDAENTSEVVVRGDIDIPERKMEMTWRLRRSMGLPTSHTIEFLFKVPQDFTGGDISIVPGIWMKPTERIQGTALAGLAVKVTPGYFLIGLSAAQADKERNIRLLKDRPWIDIPIVYSNKLRAILSLEKGTPGEQAFQQVFATWKE
;
A
#
# COMPACT_ATOMS: atom_id res chain seq x y z
N MET A 1 15.53 5.72 -31.14
CA MET A 1 14.56 6.74 -30.70
C MET A 1 13.59 6.26 -29.60
N ARG A 2 13.92 5.18 -28.86
CA ARG A 2 13.09 4.61 -27.79
C ARG A 2 13.62 4.90 -26.36
N PHE A 3 14.85 5.37 -26.23
CA PHE A 3 15.50 5.59 -24.93
C PHE A 3 15.26 6.97 -24.29
N LEU A 4 14.69 7.91 -25.01
CA LEU A 4 14.45 9.29 -24.52
C LEU A 4 13.09 9.48 -23.81
N LEU A 5 12.14 8.56 -24.00
CA LEU A 5 10.84 8.62 -23.30
C LEU A 5 10.92 8.14 -21.85
N ASP A 6 11.81 7.16 -21.56
CA ASP A 6 11.91 6.57 -20.23
C ASP A 6 12.54 7.52 -19.20
N ALA A 7 13.46 8.38 -19.63
CA ALA A 7 14.11 9.35 -18.76
C ALA A 7 13.18 10.48 -18.29
N ALA A 8 12.22 10.89 -19.12
CA ALA A 8 11.29 11.96 -18.79
C ALA A 8 10.25 11.52 -17.74
N VAL A 9 9.81 10.25 -17.78
CA VAL A 9 8.86 9.69 -16.81
C VAL A 9 9.51 9.55 -15.43
N VAL A 10 10.77 9.12 -15.39
CA VAL A 10 11.51 8.97 -14.13
C VAL A 10 11.78 10.34 -13.48
N LEU A 11 12.10 11.38 -14.28
CA LEU A 11 12.34 12.73 -13.75
C LEU A 11 11.05 13.37 -13.21
N THR A 12 9.91 13.15 -13.84
CA THR A 12 8.63 13.73 -13.41
C THR A 12 8.14 13.12 -12.10
N VAL A 13 8.35 11.84 -11.88
CA VAL A 13 8.03 11.17 -10.61
C VAL A 13 8.95 11.63 -9.49
N ALA A 14 10.25 11.86 -9.78
CA ALA A 14 11.21 12.35 -8.79
C ALA A 14 10.95 13.81 -8.38
N ALA A 15 10.52 14.68 -9.29
CA ALA A 15 10.24 16.09 -9.00
C ALA A 15 9.01 16.30 -8.10
N LEU A 16 8.02 15.40 -8.15
CA LEU A 16 6.83 15.46 -7.29
C LEU A 16 7.07 14.99 -5.85
N LEU A 17 8.19 14.31 -5.59
CA LEU A 17 8.56 13.81 -4.27
C LEU A 17 9.24 14.85 -3.38
N GLN A 18 9.77 15.95 -3.93
CA GLN A 18 10.43 17.00 -3.15
C GLN A 18 9.45 17.89 -2.37
N SER A 19 8.17 17.93 -2.71
CA SER A 19 7.16 18.74 -2.03
C SER A 19 6.47 18.06 -0.84
N ALA A 20 6.79 16.80 -0.53
CA ALA A 20 6.13 16.04 0.53
C ALA A 20 6.92 15.90 1.85
N ILE A 21 8.09 16.53 1.97
CA ILE A 21 8.95 16.45 3.17
C ILE A 21 9.21 17.86 3.71
N GLU A 22 8.16 18.53 4.19
CA GLU A 22 8.33 19.57 5.21
C GLU A 22 7.68 19.12 6.51
N VAL A 23 8.49 18.51 7.36
CA VAL A 23 8.14 18.25 8.77
C VAL A 23 8.31 19.55 9.52
N SER A 24 7.22 20.23 9.84
CA SER A 24 7.19 21.40 10.70
C SER A 24 7.52 21.00 12.13
N ALA A 25 8.69 21.41 12.61
CA ALA A 25 9.05 21.37 14.02
C ALA A 25 8.40 22.59 14.72
N ALA A 26 7.27 22.35 15.38
CA ALA A 26 6.67 23.36 16.26
C ALA A 26 7.22 23.20 17.68
N THR A 27 7.95 24.21 18.16
CA THR A 27 8.44 24.38 19.52
C THR A 27 7.28 24.55 20.51
N ALA A 28 7.24 23.71 21.52
CA ALA A 28 6.31 23.84 22.64
C ALA A 28 6.78 24.91 23.62
N GLN A 29 5.95 25.92 23.86
CA GLN A 29 6.07 26.84 25.00
C GLN A 29 5.13 26.38 26.12
N THR A 30 5.73 26.12 27.26
CA THR A 30 5.07 25.78 28.52
C THR A 30 4.42 27.02 29.15
N ALA A 31 3.12 26.95 29.43
CA ALA A 31 2.46 27.80 30.41
C ALA A 31 1.64 26.88 31.34
N GLY A 32 2.02 26.96 32.64
CA GLY A 32 1.37 26.16 33.68
C GLY A 32 0.02 26.74 34.11
N LEU A 33 -0.92 25.82 34.41
CA LEU A 33 -2.06 26.08 35.31
C LEU A 33 -2.46 24.75 35.97
N SER A 34 -2.68 24.86 37.27
CA SER A 34 -3.01 23.78 38.24
C SER A 34 -4.37 23.10 38.01
N PRO A 35 -4.58 21.94 38.66
CA PRO A 35 -5.59 20.96 38.25
C PRO A 35 -6.97 21.25 38.86
N ARG A 36 -7.99 21.17 38.03
CA ARG A 36 -9.37 20.99 38.45
C ARG A 36 -9.83 19.59 38.08
N SER A 37 -10.10 18.82 39.10
CA SER A 37 -10.69 17.47 39.04
C SER A 37 -12.07 17.53 38.39
N ILE A 38 -12.28 16.76 37.33
CA ILE A 38 -13.55 16.46 36.70
C ILE A 38 -13.78 14.93 36.77
N PRO A 39 -14.99 14.44 37.08
CA PRO A 39 -15.22 13.03 37.40
C PRO A 39 -15.10 12.12 36.18
N LEU A 40 -14.52 10.94 36.42
CA LEU A 40 -14.47 9.83 35.47
C LEU A 40 -15.85 9.49 34.95
N HIS A 41 -16.12 9.81 33.69
CA HIS A 41 -17.10 9.06 32.92
C HIS A 41 -16.39 7.85 32.34
N ARG A 42 -16.88 6.70 32.72
CA ARG A 42 -16.50 5.38 32.25
C ARG A 42 -16.82 5.28 30.76
N GLY A 43 -15.85 5.60 29.92
CA GLY A 43 -15.93 5.42 28.48
C GLY A 43 -15.66 3.96 28.15
N ASP A 44 -16.71 3.29 27.74
CA ASP A 44 -16.71 1.89 27.32
C ASP A 44 -15.72 1.64 26.18
N ASN A 45 -15.01 0.53 26.32
CA ASN A 45 -14.16 -0.19 25.39
C ASN A 45 -14.59 -0.07 23.91
N LEU A 46 -13.94 0.80 23.16
CA LEU A 46 -13.94 0.78 21.69
C LEU A 46 -12.75 0.00 21.10
N ALA A 47 -11.97 -0.70 21.93
CA ALA A 47 -10.81 -1.47 21.50
C ALA A 47 -11.13 -2.89 20.99
N ALA A 48 -12.38 -3.34 21.04
CA ALA A 48 -12.75 -4.73 20.71
C ALA A 48 -13.31 -4.94 19.30
N THR A 49 -13.47 -3.90 18.47
CA THR A 49 -14.17 -4.02 17.18
C THR A 49 -13.28 -4.18 15.97
N ASN A 50 -11.96 -4.03 16.09
CA ASN A 50 -11.06 -4.04 14.92
C ASN A 50 -10.63 -5.44 14.46
N ASN A 51 -10.83 -6.48 15.26
CA ASN A 51 -10.35 -7.82 14.90
C ASN A 51 -11.31 -8.60 13.97
N SER A 52 -12.56 -8.17 13.83
CA SER A 52 -13.53 -8.78 12.92
C SER A 52 -13.40 -8.31 11.47
N LEU A 53 -12.61 -7.26 11.20
CA LEU A 53 -12.43 -6.67 9.88
C LEU A 53 -11.12 -7.09 9.20
N ALA A 54 -10.21 -7.75 9.92
CA ALA A 54 -8.93 -8.19 9.38
C ALA A 54 -9.12 -9.34 8.39
N GLN A 55 -8.52 -9.22 7.22
CA GLN A 55 -8.51 -10.24 6.16
C GLN A 55 -7.17 -10.94 6.14
N ARG A 56 -7.11 -12.11 5.52
CA ARG A 56 -5.94 -12.97 5.53
C ARG A 56 -4.83 -12.43 4.62
N VAL A 57 -3.60 -12.56 5.11
CA VAL A 57 -2.36 -12.36 4.35
C VAL A 57 -1.52 -13.63 4.44
N VAL A 58 -0.91 -14.00 3.34
CA VAL A 58 0.05 -15.10 3.29
C VAL A 58 1.32 -14.60 2.61
N LEU A 59 2.44 -14.75 3.30
CA LEU A 59 3.76 -14.55 2.73
C LEU A 59 4.35 -15.91 2.35
N TYR A 60 4.61 -16.09 1.07
CA TYR A 60 5.34 -17.24 0.52
C TYR A 60 6.76 -16.81 0.23
N GLU A 61 7.76 -17.50 0.77
CA GLU A 61 9.18 -17.18 0.59
C GLU A 61 9.95 -18.37 0.03
N GLU A 62 10.84 -18.12 -0.93
CA GLU A 62 11.80 -19.13 -1.38
C GLU A 62 12.68 -19.57 -0.20
N GLY A 63 12.88 -20.87 -0.05
CA GLY A 63 13.81 -21.45 0.92
C GLY A 63 15.06 -21.95 0.20
N PRO A 64 16.27 -21.49 0.53
CA PRO A 64 17.48 -22.06 -0.01
C PRO A 64 17.55 -23.56 0.32
N GLY A 65 17.53 -24.41 -0.71
CA GLY A 65 17.55 -25.87 -0.55
C GLY A 65 16.23 -26.52 -0.08
N ASP A 66 15.16 -25.73 0.04
CA ASP A 66 13.81 -26.23 0.37
C ASP A 66 12.85 -25.93 -0.78
N PRO A 67 12.47 -26.94 -1.58
CA PRO A 67 11.53 -26.76 -2.69
C PRO A 67 10.12 -26.33 -2.27
N GLN A 68 9.75 -26.56 -1.00
CA GLN A 68 8.45 -26.15 -0.45
C GLN A 68 8.44 -24.67 -0.04
N GLY A 69 9.62 -24.06 0.15
CA GLY A 69 9.75 -22.72 0.66
C GLY A 69 9.25 -22.56 2.09
N LYS A 70 9.12 -21.31 2.50
CA LYS A 70 8.56 -20.95 3.82
C LYS A 70 7.24 -20.21 3.63
N ARG A 71 6.37 -20.36 4.61
CA ARG A 71 5.09 -19.68 4.65
C ARG A 71 4.92 -19.01 6.00
N ALA A 72 4.57 -17.71 5.99
CA ALA A 72 4.14 -16.99 7.18
C ALA A 72 2.74 -16.45 6.95
N THR A 73 1.96 -16.33 8.02
CA THR A 73 0.59 -15.79 7.95
C THR A 73 0.52 -14.44 8.64
N GLY A 74 -0.36 -13.60 8.13
CA GLY A 74 -0.60 -12.28 8.65
C GLY A 74 -2.02 -11.83 8.41
N SER A 75 -2.25 -10.56 8.60
CA SER A 75 -3.54 -9.93 8.40
C SER A 75 -3.42 -8.61 7.64
N VAL A 76 -4.51 -8.21 6.99
CA VAL A 76 -4.68 -6.89 6.39
C VAL A 76 -6.00 -6.28 6.85
N VAL A 77 -5.95 -5.03 7.28
CA VAL A 77 -7.13 -4.22 7.56
C VAL A 77 -7.31 -3.23 6.44
N TRP A 78 -8.41 -3.38 5.70
CA TRP A 78 -8.78 -2.47 4.62
C TRP A 78 -9.64 -1.34 5.13
N SER A 79 -9.38 -0.13 4.65
CA SER A 79 -10.13 1.08 4.99
C SER A 79 -10.11 2.08 3.83
N THR A 80 -10.92 3.12 3.96
CA THR A 80 -10.80 4.33 3.14
C THR A 80 -10.21 5.44 3.98
N GLU A 81 -9.29 6.21 3.39
CA GLU A 81 -8.64 7.36 4.02
C GLU A 81 -8.97 8.61 3.21
N THR A 82 -9.37 9.68 3.86
CA THR A 82 -9.52 10.99 3.20
C THR A 82 -8.27 11.82 3.46
N LYS A 83 -7.55 12.15 2.41
CA LYS A 83 -6.41 13.07 2.47
C LYS A 83 -6.85 14.45 2.02
N SER A 84 -6.63 15.45 2.87
CA SER A 84 -6.74 16.84 2.49
C SER A 84 -5.39 17.32 1.96
N SER A 85 -5.38 18.01 0.83
CA SER A 85 -4.21 18.73 0.34
C SER A 85 -4.40 20.20 0.70
N ASP A 86 -3.61 20.68 1.65
CA ASP A 86 -3.67 22.08 2.08
C ASP A 86 -3.30 23.05 0.94
N ALA A 87 -2.49 22.60 -0.03
CA ALA A 87 -2.05 23.40 -1.16
C ALA A 87 -3.13 23.65 -2.22
N GLU A 88 -4.14 22.76 -2.34
CA GLU A 88 -5.15 22.83 -3.40
C GLU A 88 -6.60 22.87 -2.86
N ASN A 89 -6.79 22.86 -1.54
CA ASN A 89 -8.11 22.76 -0.89
C ASN A 89 -8.96 21.60 -1.45
N THR A 90 -8.31 20.52 -1.86
CA THR A 90 -8.94 19.32 -2.38
C THR A 90 -8.82 18.18 -1.40
N SER A 91 -9.89 17.42 -1.21
CA SER A 91 -9.87 16.19 -0.45
C SER A 91 -9.92 15.00 -1.40
N GLU A 92 -8.98 14.08 -1.26
CA GLU A 92 -8.92 12.84 -2.02
C GLU A 92 -9.27 11.66 -1.13
N VAL A 93 -10.19 10.82 -1.59
CA VAL A 93 -10.50 9.56 -0.92
C VAL A 93 -9.66 8.45 -1.56
N VAL A 94 -8.92 7.69 -0.74
CA VAL A 94 -8.02 6.64 -1.18
C VAL A 94 -8.37 5.32 -0.50
N VAL A 95 -8.04 4.19 -1.14
CA VAL A 95 -8.06 2.89 -0.47
C VAL A 95 -6.76 2.74 0.31
N ARG A 96 -6.87 2.28 1.56
CA ARG A 96 -5.75 1.94 2.43
C ARG A 96 -5.84 0.50 2.91
N GLY A 97 -4.72 -0.21 2.92
CA GLY A 97 -4.54 -1.49 3.56
C GLY A 97 -3.38 -1.41 4.54
N ASP A 98 -3.60 -1.77 5.79
CA ASP A 98 -2.54 -1.94 6.78
C ASP A 98 -2.30 -3.43 7.00
N ILE A 99 -1.11 -3.87 6.65
CA ILE A 99 -0.70 -5.28 6.64
C ILE A 99 0.28 -5.53 7.77
N ASP A 100 0.07 -6.63 8.51
CA ASP A 100 0.96 -7.12 9.55
C ASP A 100 1.26 -8.61 9.36
N ILE A 101 2.54 -8.99 9.42
CA ILE A 101 3.03 -10.36 9.38
C ILE A 101 3.91 -10.58 10.61
N PRO A 102 3.32 -10.98 11.76
CA PRO A 102 3.99 -11.01 13.06
C PRO A 102 5.22 -11.92 13.10
N GLU A 103 5.15 -13.11 12.45
CA GLU A 103 6.26 -14.06 12.39
C GLU A 103 7.52 -13.50 11.73
N ARG A 104 7.34 -12.48 10.87
CA ARG A 104 8.42 -11.79 10.16
C ARG A 104 8.71 -10.42 10.73
N LYS A 105 7.93 -9.95 11.69
CA LYS A 105 7.95 -8.56 12.18
C LYS A 105 7.92 -7.57 11.00
N MET A 106 7.14 -7.92 9.97
CA MET A 106 7.00 -7.14 8.75
C MET A 106 5.66 -6.44 8.76
N GLU A 107 5.68 -5.13 8.63
CA GLU A 107 4.51 -4.31 8.38
C GLU A 107 4.56 -3.74 6.96
N MET A 108 3.41 -3.52 6.36
CA MET A 108 3.31 -2.79 5.09
C MET A 108 2.05 -1.94 5.09
N THR A 109 2.16 -0.70 4.66
CA THR A 109 0.99 0.10 4.28
C THR A 109 0.86 0.10 2.76
N TRP A 110 -0.34 -0.19 2.28
CA TRP A 110 -0.76 -0.15 0.88
C TRP A 110 -1.74 0.99 0.69
N ARG A 111 -1.57 1.82 -0.38
CA ARG A 111 -2.53 2.88 -0.73
C ARG A 111 -2.76 2.91 -2.22
N LEU A 112 -4.03 3.02 -2.64
CA LEU A 112 -4.41 3.27 -4.02
C LEU A 112 -5.01 4.67 -4.13
N ARG A 113 -4.47 5.46 -5.05
CA ARG A 113 -4.86 6.84 -5.33
C ARG A 113 -5.16 7.03 -6.80
N ARG A 114 -6.06 7.97 -7.09
CA ARG A 114 -6.21 8.47 -8.46
C ARG A 114 -5.11 9.49 -8.76
N SER A 115 -4.50 9.39 -9.94
CA SER A 115 -3.48 10.35 -10.35
C SER A 115 -4.12 11.57 -10.99
N MET A 116 -3.94 12.74 -10.37
CA MET A 116 -4.43 14.01 -10.90
C MET A 116 -3.32 14.69 -11.68
N GLY A 117 -3.53 14.87 -13.01
CA GLY A 117 -2.57 15.56 -13.88
C GLY A 117 -1.25 14.84 -14.15
N LEU A 118 -1.11 13.58 -13.77
CA LEU A 118 0.07 12.76 -13.99
C LEU A 118 -0.07 11.90 -15.26
N PRO A 119 1.04 11.39 -15.83
CA PRO A 119 1.00 10.48 -16.99
C PRO A 119 0.48 9.08 -16.66
N THR A 120 0.11 8.83 -15.40
CA THR A 120 -0.48 7.58 -14.90
C THR A 120 -1.96 7.77 -14.60
N SER A 121 -2.76 6.69 -14.70
CA SER A 121 -4.18 6.72 -14.35
C SER A 121 -4.38 6.72 -12.83
N HIS A 122 -3.64 5.84 -12.15
CA HIS A 122 -3.66 5.66 -10.70
C HIS A 122 -2.23 5.40 -10.21
N THR A 123 -2.02 5.61 -8.92
CA THR A 123 -0.77 5.29 -8.25
C THR A 123 -1.05 4.37 -7.06
N ILE A 124 -0.25 3.31 -6.93
CA ILE A 124 -0.25 2.45 -5.76
C ILE A 124 1.07 2.67 -5.01
N GLU A 125 0.95 2.94 -3.72
CA GLU A 125 2.08 3.17 -2.81
C GLU A 125 2.24 1.96 -1.90
N PHE A 126 3.49 1.51 -1.70
CA PHE A 126 3.86 0.55 -0.67
C PHE A 126 4.89 1.17 0.26
N LEU A 127 4.61 1.10 1.54
CA LEU A 127 5.57 1.43 2.58
C LEU A 127 5.80 0.19 3.45
N PHE A 128 6.92 -0.49 3.21
CA PHE A 128 7.36 -1.63 4.00
C PHE A 128 8.15 -1.16 5.22
N LYS A 129 7.94 -1.83 6.34
CA LYS A 129 8.76 -1.74 7.53
C LYS A 129 9.19 -3.14 7.90
N VAL A 130 10.49 -3.35 7.96
CA VAL A 130 11.12 -4.58 8.41
C VAL A 130 12.14 -4.25 9.51
N PRO A 131 12.41 -5.17 10.48
CA PRO A 131 13.41 -4.92 11.50
C PRO A 131 14.82 -4.87 10.90
N GLN A 132 15.76 -4.27 11.61
CA GLN A 132 17.16 -4.16 11.15
C GLN A 132 17.84 -5.52 11.00
N ASP A 133 17.44 -6.51 11.80
CA ASP A 133 17.92 -7.88 11.78
C ASP A 133 17.10 -8.80 10.86
N PHE A 134 16.30 -8.24 9.94
CA PHE A 134 15.50 -9.01 9.02
C PHE A 134 16.36 -9.92 8.14
N THR A 135 16.08 -11.21 8.13
CA THR A 135 16.91 -12.22 7.45
C THR A 135 16.98 -12.04 5.92
N GLY A 136 16.03 -11.36 5.32
CA GLY A 136 16.03 -10.96 3.90
C GLY A 136 16.87 -9.72 3.61
N GLY A 137 17.27 -8.97 4.64
CA GLY A 137 17.83 -7.64 4.54
C GLY A 137 16.72 -6.59 4.35
N ASP A 138 16.68 -5.91 3.23
CA ASP A 138 15.61 -4.96 2.86
C ASP A 138 14.82 -5.50 1.66
N ILE A 139 13.68 -4.88 1.38
CA ILE A 139 12.96 -5.11 0.11
C ILE A 139 13.72 -4.38 -1.01
N SER A 140 14.25 -5.17 -1.94
CA SER A 140 15.06 -4.63 -3.05
C SER A 140 14.21 -4.26 -4.25
N ILE A 141 13.27 -5.14 -4.63
CA ILE A 141 12.46 -4.99 -5.85
C ILE A 141 11.02 -5.38 -5.55
N VAL A 142 10.07 -4.60 -6.08
CA VAL A 142 8.67 -4.94 -6.26
C VAL A 142 8.39 -4.83 -7.76
N PRO A 143 8.26 -5.93 -8.51
CA PRO A 143 8.13 -5.87 -9.97
C PRO A 143 6.74 -5.43 -10.45
N GLY A 144 5.72 -5.52 -9.61
CA GLY A 144 4.34 -5.16 -9.96
C GLY A 144 3.32 -5.82 -9.04
N ILE A 145 2.08 -5.84 -9.50
CA ILE A 145 0.92 -6.38 -8.77
C ILE A 145 0.14 -7.31 -9.69
N TRP A 146 -0.31 -8.43 -9.16
CA TRP A 146 -1.16 -9.39 -9.85
C TRP A 146 -2.50 -9.53 -9.13
N MET A 147 -3.58 -9.38 -9.86
CA MET A 147 -4.95 -9.55 -9.35
C MET A 147 -5.45 -10.96 -9.63
N LYS A 148 -5.97 -11.67 -8.62
CA LYS A 148 -6.30 -13.10 -8.70
C LYS A 148 -7.76 -13.39 -8.34
N PRO A 149 -8.38 -14.39 -8.97
CA PRO A 149 -9.73 -14.84 -8.60
C PRO A 149 -9.75 -15.64 -7.30
N THR A 150 -8.65 -16.33 -6.98
CA THR A 150 -8.48 -17.10 -5.73
C THR A 150 -7.00 -17.06 -5.31
N GLU A 151 -6.71 -17.45 -4.07
CA GLU A 151 -5.35 -17.50 -3.54
C GLU A 151 -4.37 -18.32 -4.40
N ARG A 152 -4.81 -19.44 -4.96
CA ARG A 152 -3.94 -20.42 -5.62
C ARG A 152 -3.82 -20.29 -7.14
N ILE A 153 -4.72 -19.54 -7.76
CA ILE A 153 -4.72 -19.40 -9.23
C ILE A 153 -3.79 -18.25 -9.62
N GLN A 154 -3.07 -18.44 -10.72
CA GLN A 154 -2.21 -17.40 -11.28
C GLN A 154 -3.02 -16.12 -11.58
N GLY A 155 -2.46 -14.99 -11.19
CA GLY A 155 -3.07 -13.70 -11.38
C GLY A 155 -2.83 -13.07 -12.74
N THR A 156 -3.57 -12.00 -12.98
CA THR A 156 -3.36 -11.10 -14.13
C THR A 156 -2.64 -9.85 -13.63
N ALA A 157 -1.50 -9.54 -14.24
CA ALA A 157 -0.73 -8.35 -13.88
C ALA A 157 -1.50 -7.06 -14.20
N LEU A 158 -1.44 -6.09 -13.30
CA LEU A 158 -1.83 -4.72 -13.61
C LEU A 158 -0.81 -4.10 -14.57
N ALA A 159 -1.30 -3.40 -15.59
CA ALA A 159 -0.43 -2.66 -16.51
C ALA A 159 0.07 -1.41 -15.79
N GLY A 160 1.37 -1.34 -15.55
CA GLY A 160 1.99 -0.25 -14.83
C GLY A 160 3.50 -0.44 -14.70
N LEU A 161 4.14 0.53 -14.07
CA LEU A 161 5.58 0.53 -13.82
C LEU A 161 5.84 0.75 -12.33
N ALA A 162 6.65 -0.12 -11.74
CA ALA A 162 7.05 -0.03 -10.35
C ALA A 162 8.41 0.67 -10.23
N VAL A 163 8.55 1.57 -9.25
CA VAL A 163 9.76 2.32 -8.94
C VAL A 163 10.03 2.25 -7.45
N LYS A 164 11.25 1.90 -7.06
CA LYS A 164 11.74 2.07 -5.68
C LYS A 164 12.13 3.54 -5.48
N VAL A 165 11.49 4.20 -4.53
CA VAL A 165 11.72 5.62 -4.24
C VAL A 165 12.81 5.77 -3.17
N THR A 166 12.64 5.08 -2.05
CA THR A 166 13.58 5.00 -0.94
C THR A 166 13.58 3.57 -0.36
N PRO A 167 14.48 3.21 0.56
CA PRO A 167 14.36 1.96 1.28
C PRO A 167 12.96 1.75 1.85
N GLY A 168 12.36 0.60 1.55
CA GLY A 168 10.99 0.25 1.97
C GLY A 168 9.86 1.00 1.24
N TYR A 169 10.11 2.04 0.44
CA TYR A 169 9.07 2.81 -0.23
C TYR A 169 9.07 2.61 -1.74
N PHE A 170 7.93 2.14 -2.27
CA PHE A 170 7.72 1.86 -3.69
C PHE A 170 6.48 2.57 -4.20
N LEU A 171 6.55 3.05 -5.44
CA LEU A 171 5.42 3.57 -6.20
C LEU A 171 5.18 2.71 -7.43
N ILE A 172 3.92 2.44 -7.72
CA ILE A 172 3.50 1.79 -8.96
C ILE A 172 2.55 2.71 -9.68
N GLY A 173 3.01 3.29 -10.78
CA GLY A 173 2.18 4.08 -11.68
C GLY A 173 1.45 3.17 -12.66
N LEU A 174 0.12 3.16 -12.60
CA LEU A 174 -0.70 2.38 -13.52
C LEU A 174 -0.85 3.10 -14.86
N SER A 175 -0.84 2.34 -15.96
CA SER A 175 -0.94 2.86 -17.33
C SER A 175 -2.19 3.74 -17.50
N ALA A 176 -2.01 4.90 -18.16
CA ALA A 176 -3.10 5.79 -18.55
C ALA A 176 -3.67 5.47 -19.94
N ALA A 177 -3.10 4.51 -20.68
CA ALA A 177 -3.68 4.05 -21.94
C ALA A 177 -5.09 3.51 -21.68
N GLN A 178 -6.08 3.96 -22.45
CA GLN A 178 -7.50 3.73 -22.16
C GLN A 178 -7.83 2.24 -21.91
N ALA A 179 -7.36 1.35 -22.78
CA ALA A 179 -7.61 -0.08 -22.65
C ALA A 179 -6.96 -0.69 -21.38
N ASP A 180 -5.76 -0.23 -21.02
CA ASP A 180 -5.07 -0.65 -19.81
C ASP A 180 -5.76 -0.12 -18.56
N LYS A 181 -6.15 1.16 -18.56
CA LYS A 181 -6.87 1.80 -17.47
C LYS A 181 -8.17 1.04 -17.16
N GLU A 182 -8.99 0.81 -18.17
CA GLU A 182 -10.25 0.07 -18.02
C GLU A 182 -10.04 -1.35 -17.51
N ARG A 183 -9.03 -2.05 -18.03
CA ARG A 183 -8.66 -3.39 -17.57
C ARG A 183 -8.18 -3.37 -16.11
N ASN A 184 -7.31 -2.44 -15.76
CA ASN A 184 -6.78 -2.31 -14.39
C ASN A 184 -7.89 -2.02 -13.38
N ILE A 185 -8.79 -1.07 -13.69
CA ILE A 185 -9.95 -0.75 -12.83
C ILE A 185 -10.82 -1.98 -12.62
N ARG A 186 -11.17 -2.69 -13.70
CA ARG A 186 -11.97 -3.93 -13.61
C ARG A 186 -11.28 -4.98 -12.74
N LEU A 187 -9.98 -5.22 -12.93
CA LEU A 187 -9.22 -6.16 -12.12
C LEU A 187 -9.20 -5.74 -10.64
N LEU A 188 -8.97 -4.46 -10.35
CA LEU A 188 -8.96 -3.91 -8.99
C LEU A 188 -10.33 -4.01 -8.31
N LYS A 189 -11.43 -3.88 -9.05
CA LYS A 189 -12.79 -4.01 -8.52
C LYS A 189 -13.18 -5.47 -8.31
N ASP A 190 -12.95 -6.33 -9.30
CA ASP A 190 -13.60 -7.65 -9.39
C ASP A 190 -12.77 -8.78 -8.76
N ARG A 191 -11.46 -8.61 -8.58
CA ARG A 191 -10.59 -9.68 -8.07
C ARG A 191 -10.43 -9.63 -6.57
N PRO A 192 -10.74 -10.73 -5.85
CA PRO A 192 -10.70 -10.76 -4.38
C PRO A 192 -9.29 -10.94 -3.79
N TRP A 193 -8.29 -11.30 -4.59
CA TRP A 193 -6.92 -11.52 -4.14
C TRP A 193 -5.91 -10.65 -4.89
N ILE A 194 -4.89 -10.22 -4.16
CA ILE A 194 -3.79 -9.38 -4.65
C ILE A 194 -2.48 -10.07 -4.33
N ASP A 195 -1.66 -10.37 -5.36
CA ASP A 195 -0.28 -10.82 -5.18
C ASP A 195 0.68 -9.66 -5.42
N ILE A 196 1.60 -9.50 -4.50
CA ILE A 196 2.71 -8.56 -4.56
C ILE A 196 4.00 -9.36 -4.48
N PRO A 197 4.61 -9.73 -5.61
CA PRO A 197 5.95 -10.31 -5.60
C PRO A 197 6.96 -9.31 -5.08
N ILE A 198 7.91 -9.79 -4.31
CA ILE A 198 9.02 -9.00 -3.77
C ILE A 198 10.32 -9.76 -3.92
N VAL A 199 11.42 -9.05 -4.06
CA VAL A 199 12.76 -9.60 -4.01
C VAL A 199 13.51 -8.92 -2.88
N TYR A 200 14.06 -9.69 -1.97
CA TYR A 200 14.87 -9.21 -0.87
C TYR A 200 16.29 -8.82 -1.32
N SER A 201 17.01 -8.09 -0.48
CA SER A 201 18.39 -7.70 -0.76
C SER A 201 19.34 -8.90 -0.88
N ASN A 202 19.03 -10.01 -0.21
CA ASN A 202 19.76 -11.28 -0.34
C ASN A 202 19.39 -12.09 -1.59
N LYS A 203 18.58 -11.54 -2.52
CA LYS A 203 18.11 -12.13 -3.78
C LYS A 203 17.03 -13.21 -3.66
N LEU A 204 16.63 -13.61 -2.47
CA LEU A 204 15.49 -14.51 -2.30
C LEU A 204 14.20 -13.79 -2.74
N ARG A 205 13.29 -14.56 -3.32
CA ARG A 205 12.00 -14.07 -3.77
C ARG A 205 10.92 -14.42 -2.75
N ALA A 206 9.91 -13.58 -2.72
CA ALA A 206 8.71 -13.86 -1.95
C ALA A 206 7.48 -13.30 -2.64
N ILE A 207 6.30 -13.75 -2.23
CA ILE A 207 5.01 -13.25 -2.69
C ILE A 207 4.16 -12.97 -1.47
N LEU A 208 3.68 -11.75 -1.36
CA LEU A 208 2.62 -11.36 -0.45
C LEU A 208 1.29 -11.55 -1.14
N SER A 209 0.46 -12.49 -0.65
CA SER A 209 -0.91 -12.70 -1.12
C SER A 209 -1.88 -12.10 -0.11
N LEU A 210 -2.61 -11.07 -0.53
CA LEU A 210 -3.57 -10.33 0.28
C LEU A 210 -4.99 -10.68 -0.12
N GLU A 211 -5.83 -11.04 0.86
CA GLU A 211 -7.27 -11.19 0.67
C GLU A 211 -7.95 -9.83 0.82
N LYS A 212 -8.81 -9.45 -0.12
CA LYS A 212 -9.65 -8.25 0.06
C LYS A 212 -10.78 -8.51 1.03
N GLY A 213 -11.44 -9.65 0.88
CA GLY A 213 -12.65 -9.97 1.62
C GLY A 213 -13.72 -8.88 1.47
N THR A 214 -14.82 -9.01 2.19
CA THR A 214 -15.91 -8.03 2.15
C THR A 214 -15.46 -6.60 2.50
N PRO A 215 -14.63 -6.37 3.55
CA PRO A 215 -14.17 -5.01 3.87
C PRO A 215 -13.33 -4.38 2.77
N GLY A 216 -12.43 -5.14 2.16
CA GLY A 216 -11.62 -4.65 1.04
C GLY A 216 -12.49 -4.37 -0.19
N GLU A 217 -13.36 -5.30 -0.57
CA GLU A 217 -14.28 -5.08 -1.69
C GLU A 217 -15.10 -3.81 -1.52
N GLN A 218 -15.65 -3.57 -0.33
CA GLN A 218 -16.39 -2.35 -0.01
C GLN A 218 -15.52 -1.10 -0.11
N ALA A 219 -14.28 -1.12 0.42
CA ALA A 219 -13.36 0.01 0.35
C ALA A 219 -13.02 0.37 -1.11
N PHE A 220 -12.71 -0.63 -1.94
CA PHE A 220 -12.45 -0.42 -3.36
C PHE A 220 -13.68 0.13 -4.09
N GLN A 221 -14.86 -0.48 -3.89
CA GLN A 221 -16.11 -0.02 -4.51
C GLN A 221 -16.43 1.43 -4.14
N GLN A 222 -16.32 1.77 -2.86
CA GLN A 222 -16.59 3.13 -2.36
C GLN A 222 -15.67 4.16 -3.01
N VAL A 223 -14.36 3.87 -3.09
CA VAL A 223 -13.38 4.79 -3.64
C VAL A 223 -13.58 4.95 -5.15
N PHE A 224 -13.76 3.88 -5.92
CA PHE A 224 -14.02 3.97 -7.35
C PHE A 224 -15.35 4.67 -7.66
N ALA A 225 -16.39 4.48 -6.83
CA ALA A 225 -17.65 5.23 -6.96
C ALA A 225 -17.44 6.74 -6.72
N THR A 226 -16.63 7.11 -5.73
CA THR A 226 -16.26 8.51 -5.46
C THR A 226 -15.49 9.12 -6.63
N TRP A 227 -14.63 8.35 -7.29
CA TRP A 227 -13.89 8.77 -8.49
C TRP A 227 -14.74 8.77 -9.78
N LYS A 228 -15.96 8.22 -9.72
CA LYS A 228 -16.87 8.01 -10.86
C LYS A 228 -16.27 7.10 -11.94
N GLU A 229 -15.64 6.03 -11.51
CA GLU A 229 -14.96 5.03 -12.35
C GLU A 229 -15.50 3.60 -12.16
#